data_deb6e54e838cfc65551f6c96bd970df6
#
_entry.id   deb6e54e838cfc65551f6c96bd970df6
#
_cell.length_a   1.000
_cell.length_b   1.000
_cell.length_c   1.000
_cell.angle_alpha   90.00
_cell.angle_beta   90.00
_cell.angle_gamma   90.00
#
_symmetry.space_group_name_H-M   'P 1'
#
loop_
_entity.id
_entity.type
_entity.pdbx_description
1 polymer ?
#
loop_
_entity_poly.entity_id
_entity_poly.type
_entity_poly.pdbx_seq_one_letter_code
_entity_poly.pdbx_strand_id
1 'polypeptide(L)'
;NVLEPYYRGGEYDFLLNSDKQLDLLGKRFIVFEIDQIKDHPILFPVTTIIIMELFINKMRRLKGVRKMIIIEEAWKAIAKEGMADYIRYLFKTVRKFYGEAVVVTQEVDDIISSPIVKGSIVNNSDCKILLDQRKYLNKFSQIQSLLGLTDKEKAQILSVNMSNDP
;
A
#
# COMPACT_ATOMS: atom_id res chain seq x y z
N ASN A 1 -2.26 -26.84 -16.54
CA ASN A 1 -2.33 -25.44 -16.94
C ASN A 1 -2.43 -24.58 -15.67
N VAL A 2 -1.55 -23.61 -15.49
CA VAL A 2 -1.49 -22.75 -14.28
C VAL A 2 -2.78 -21.92 -14.13
N LEU A 3 -3.46 -21.61 -15.21
CA LEU A 3 -4.70 -20.80 -15.21
C LEU A 3 -5.98 -21.64 -15.07
N GLU A 4 -5.89 -22.96 -15.08
CA GLU A 4 -7.05 -23.86 -15.03
C GLU A 4 -7.97 -23.59 -13.82
N PRO A 5 -7.46 -23.35 -12.59
CA PRO A 5 -8.31 -23.05 -11.44
C PRO A 5 -9.16 -21.78 -11.61
N TYR A 6 -8.77 -20.87 -12.51
CA TYR A 6 -9.46 -19.60 -12.78
C TYR A 6 -10.44 -19.64 -13.94
N TYR A 7 -10.55 -20.75 -14.66
CA TYR A 7 -11.53 -20.90 -15.72
C TYR A 7 -12.93 -21.13 -15.17
N ARG A 8 -13.94 -20.93 -16.00
CA ARG A 8 -15.34 -21.21 -15.63
C ARG A 8 -15.48 -22.65 -15.14
N GLY A 9 -16.02 -22.81 -13.93
CA GLY A 9 -16.13 -24.09 -13.24
C GLY A 9 -14.88 -24.51 -12.43
N GLY A 10 -13.81 -23.72 -12.45
CA GLY A 10 -12.63 -23.93 -11.60
C GLY A 10 -12.82 -23.38 -10.18
N GLU A 11 -11.91 -23.73 -9.29
CA GLU A 11 -11.95 -23.36 -7.85
C GLU A 11 -12.06 -21.84 -7.64
N TYR A 12 -11.41 -21.03 -8.49
CA TYR A 12 -11.37 -19.56 -8.41
C TYR A 12 -12.13 -18.89 -9.55
N ASP A 13 -13.12 -19.56 -10.12
CA ASP A 13 -14.00 -19.04 -11.16
C ASP A 13 -14.61 -17.69 -10.79
N PHE A 14 -15.09 -17.56 -9.55
CA PHE A 14 -15.74 -16.36 -9.03
C PHE A 14 -14.85 -15.11 -9.07
N LEU A 15 -13.52 -15.26 -9.12
CA LEU A 15 -12.59 -14.13 -9.06
C LEU A 15 -12.49 -13.38 -10.40
N LEU A 16 -12.51 -14.10 -11.52
CA LEU A 16 -12.22 -13.54 -12.85
C LEU A 16 -13.38 -13.62 -13.85
N ASN A 17 -14.40 -14.44 -13.61
CA ASN A 17 -15.44 -14.73 -14.59
C ASN A 17 -16.82 -14.16 -14.23
N SER A 18 -16.88 -13.00 -13.59
CA SER A 18 -18.16 -12.34 -13.31
C SER A 18 -18.83 -11.91 -14.61
N ASP A 19 -20.11 -12.22 -14.76
CA ASP A 19 -20.95 -11.74 -15.88
C ASP A 19 -21.31 -10.24 -15.73
N LYS A 20 -21.02 -9.64 -14.58
CA LYS A 20 -21.23 -8.21 -14.32
C LYS A 20 -19.98 -7.42 -14.66
N GLN A 21 -20.06 -6.61 -15.70
CA GLN A 21 -19.01 -5.62 -15.96
C GLN A 21 -19.14 -4.45 -14.98
N LEU A 22 -18.13 -4.28 -14.13
CA LEU A 22 -18.02 -3.10 -13.28
C LEU A 22 -17.22 -2.03 -14.02
N ASP A 23 -17.85 -0.89 -14.34
CA ASP A 23 -17.13 0.30 -14.83
C ASP A 23 -16.34 0.94 -13.69
N LEU A 24 -15.21 0.34 -13.35
CA LEU A 24 -14.31 0.86 -12.32
C LEU A 24 -13.52 2.09 -12.83
N LEU A 25 -13.41 2.30 -14.15
CA LEU A 25 -12.71 3.47 -14.69
C LEU A 25 -13.52 4.76 -14.46
N GLY A 26 -14.82 4.71 -14.59
CA GLY A 26 -15.72 5.85 -14.35
C GLY A 26 -15.97 6.17 -12.88
N LYS A 27 -15.67 5.26 -11.96
CA LYS A 27 -15.92 5.50 -10.53
C LYS A 27 -14.82 6.38 -9.92
N ARG A 28 -15.23 7.42 -9.19
CA ARG A 28 -14.29 8.34 -8.49
C ARG A 28 -13.77 7.79 -7.18
N PHE A 29 -14.56 7.00 -6.48
CA PHE A 29 -14.22 6.38 -5.20
C PHE A 29 -14.46 4.88 -5.27
N ILE A 30 -13.43 4.10 -4.97
CA ILE A 30 -13.44 2.64 -5.00
C ILE A 30 -12.76 2.15 -3.73
N VAL A 31 -13.38 1.21 -3.04
CA VAL A 31 -12.81 0.52 -1.88
C VAL A 31 -12.76 -0.97 -2.22
N PHE A 32 -11.61 -1.58 -1.98
CA PHE A 32 -11.41 -3.01 -2.05
C PHE A 32 -11.17 -3.52 -0.63
N GLU A 33 -12.14 -4.26 -0.11
CA GLU A 33 -11.99 -4.96 1.16
C GLU A 33 -11.44 -6.35 0.89
N ILE A 34 -10.21 -6.60 1.33
CA ILE A 34 -9.48 -7.85 1.06
C ILE A 34 -9.06 -8.59 2.33
N ASP A 35 -9.55 -8.15 3.50
CA ASP A 35 -9.16 -8.73 4.78
C ASP A 35 -9.49 -10.22 4.87
N GLN A 36 -10.61 -10.64 4.31
CA GLN A 36 -11.05 -12.05 4.32
C GLN A 36 -10.11 -12.99 3.56
N ILE A 37 -9.33 -12.46 2.62
CA ILE A 37 -8.41 -13.26 1.79
C ILE A 37 -6.94 -13.00 2.09
N LYS A 38 -6.63 -12.15 3.07
CA LYS A 38 -5.26 -11.68 3.37
C LYS A 38 -4.26 -12.80 3.64
N ASP A 39 -4.72 -13.90 4.24
CA ASP A 39 -3.88 -15.06 4.56
C ASP A 39 -3.95 -16.17 3.49
N HIS A 40 -4.77 -15.98 2.45
CA HIS A 40 -4.90 -16.97 1.38
C HIS A 40 -3.72 -16.87 0.41
N PRO A 41 -2.93 -17.95 0.23
CA PRO A 41 -1.64 -17.88 -0.48
C PRO A 41 -1.76 -17.55 -1.97
N ILE A 42 -2.91 -17.78 -2.58
CA ILE A 42 -3.17 -17.57 -4.01
C ILE A 42 -4.06 -16.35 -4.23
N LEU A 43 -5.21 -16.27 -3.57
CA LEU A 43 -6.20 -15.22 -3.84
C LEU A 43 -5.68 -13.83 -3.49
N PHE A 44 -4.98 -13.69 -2.37
CA PHE A 44 -4.46 -12.39 -1.94
C PHE A 44 -3.47 -11.77 -2.94
N PRO A 45 -2.41 -12.46 -3.39
CA PRO A 45 -1.50 -11.93 -4.40
C PRO A 45 -2.20 -11.61 -5.72
N VAL A 46 -3.05 -12.49 -6.22
CA VAL A 46 -3.74 -12.31 -7.50
C VAL A 46 -4.68 -11.10 -7.44
N THR A 47 -5.50 -11.00 -6.39
CA THR A 47 -6.40 -9.86 -6.20
C THR A 47 -5.62 -8.55 -6.09
N THR A 48 -4.50 -8.56 -5.36
CA THR A 48 -3.66 -7.36 -5.20
C THR A 48 -3.08 -6.91 -6.54
N ILE A 49 -2.60 -7.83 -7.38
CA ILE A 49 -2.12 -7.52 -8.74
C ILE A 49 -3.23 -6.91 -9.58
N ILE A 50 -4.45 -7.45 -9.54
CA ILE A 50 -5.60 -6.91 -10.28
C ILE A 50 -5.91 -5.47 -9.85
N ILE A 51 -5.93 -5.21 -8.54
CA ILE A 51 -6.17 -3.86 -7.99
C ILE A 51 -5.07 -2.89 -8.45
N MET A 52 -3.82 -3.30 -8.38
CA MET A 52 -2.68 -2.47 -8.80
C MET A 52 -2.73 -2.17 -10.30
N GLU A 53 -3.02 -3.15 -11.15
CA GLU A 53 -3.18 -2.96 -12.59
C GLU A 53 -4.35 -2.05 -12.91
N LEU A 54 -5.47 -2.17 -12.21
CA LEU A 54 -6.59 -1.24 -12.35
C LEU A 54 -6.16 0.20 -12.05
N PHE A 55 -5.42 0.42 -10.95
CA PHE A 55 -4.96 1.75 -10.60
C PHE A 55 -3.98 2.31 -11.63
N ILE A 56 -3.01 1.51 -12.11
CA ILE A 56 -2.06 1.88 -13.15
C ILE A 56 -2.80 2.25 -14.44
N ASN A 57 -3.80 1.48 -14.83
CA ASN A 57 -4.64 1.78 -15.98
C ASN A 57 -5.40 3.09 -15.82
N LYS A 58 -5.98 3.35 -14.64
CA LYS A 58 -6.62 4.64 -14.33
C LYS A 58 -5.62 5.79 -14.40
N MET A 59 -4.43 5.64 -13.84
CA MET A 59 -3.37 6.65 -13.92
C MET A 59 -3.07 7.05 -15.36
N ARG A 60 -2.92 6.07 -16.25
CA ARG A 60 -2.53 6.30 -17.64
C ARG A 60 -3.66 6.90 -18.48
N ARG A 61 -4.90 6.46 -18.26
CA ARG A 61 -6.06 6.87 -19.06
C ARG A 61 -6.63 8.22 -18.64
N LEU A 62 -6.71 8.50 -17.34
CA LEU A 62 -7.30 9.73 -16.82
C LEU A 62 -6.23 10.84 -16.75
N LYS A 63 -5.88 11.41 -17.90
CA LYS A 63 -4.90 12.50 -17.97
C LYS A 63 -5.43 13.77 -17.30
N GLY A 64 -4.57 14.49 -16.60
CA GLY A 64 -4.93 15.77 -15.95
C GLY A 64 -5.85 15.65 -14.72
N VAL A 65 -6.28 14.46 -14.35
CA VAL A 65 -7.11 14.22 -13.15
C VAL A 65 -6.22 13.77 -12.01
N ARG A 66 -6.38 14.34 -10.82
CA ARG A 66 -5.72 13.83 -9.61
C ARG A 66 -6.28 12.49 -9.19
N LYS A 67 -5.41 11.59 -8.80
CA LYS A 67 -5.73 10.22 -8.40
C LYS A 67 -4.93 9.88 -7.15
N MET A 68 -5.56 9.15 -6.23
CA MET A 68 -4.90 8.66 -5.03
C MET A 68 -5.16 7.16 -4.87
N ILE A 69 -4.15 6.42 -4.49
CA ILE A 69 -4.27 5.07 -3.95
C ILE A 69 -3.81 5.09 -2.50
N ILE A 70 -4.65 4.55 -1.62
CA ILE A 70 -4.33 4.35 -0.21
C ILE A 70 -4.23 2.85 0.02
N ILE A 71 -3.13 2.41 0.57
CA ILE A 71 -2.84 0.99 0.82
C ILE A 71 -2.60 0.85 2.32
N GLU A 72 -3.54 0.23 3.00
CA GLU A 72 -3.40 -0.13 4.41
C GLU A 72 -2.79 -1.52 4.53
N GLU A 73 -1.96 -1.73 5.54
CA GLU A 73 -1.31 -3.03 5.85
C GLU A 73 -0.57 -3.64 4.64
N ALA A 74 0.00 -2.78 3.79
CA ALA A 74 0.65 -3.17 2.52
C ALA A 74 1.79 -4.21 2.69
N TRP A 75 2.31 -4.35 3.90
CA TRP A 75 3.49 -5.17 4.23
C TRP A 75 3.30 -6.63 3.92
N LYS A 76 2.12 -7.17 4.17
CA LYS A 76 1.77 -8.55 3.86
C LYS A 76 1.81 -8.82 2.35
N ALA A 77 1.40 -7.83 1.56
CA ALA A 77 1.48 -7.91 0.10
C ALA A 77 2.92 -7.74 -0.39
N ILE A 78 3.65 -6.77 0.15
CA ILE A 78 5.03 -6.45 -0.26
C ILE A 78 6.00 -7.61 0.05
N ALA A 79 5.74 -8.37 1.11
CA ALA A 79 6.54 -9.54 1.46
C ALA A 79 6.45 -10.68 0.43
N LYS A 80 5.46 -10.65 -0.47
CA LYS A 80 5.33 -11.64 -1.55
C LYS A 80 6.23 -11.28 -2.72
N GLU A 81 6.92 -12.27 -3.26
CA GLU A 81 7.78 -12.11 -4.44
C GLU A 81 6.97 -11.55 -5.62
N GLY A 82 7.55 -10.60 -6.34
CA GLY A 82 6.90 -9.89 -7.46
C GLY A 82 6.06 -8.67 -7.06
N MET A 83 5.41 -8.63 -5.90
CA MET A 83 4.63 -7.47 -5.46
C MET A 83 5.49 -6.26 -5.13
N ALA A 84 6.68 -6.50 -4.61
CA ALA A 84 7.65 -5.46 -4.31
C ALA A 84 8.01 -4.59 -5.52
N ASP A 85 8.10 -5.18 -6.70
CA ASP A 85 8.41 -4.46 -7.93
C ASP A 85 7.25 -3.57 -8.38
N TYR A 86 6.01 -4.01 -8.20
CA TYR A 86 4.82 -3.18 -8.45
C TYR A 86 4.79 -1.96 -7.52
N ILE A 87 5.01 -2.14 -6.23
CA ILE A 87 5.04 -1.03 -5.26
C ILE A 87 6.20 -0.08 -5.60
N ARG A 88 7.37 -0.61 -5.94
CA ARG A 88 8.52 0.20 -6.38
C ARG A 88 8.18 1.00 -7.63
N TYR A 89 7.57 0.39 -8.63
CA TYR A 89 7.12 1.06 -9.83
C TYR A 89 6.11 2.15 -9.51
N LEU A 90 5.11 1.87 -8.68
CA LEU A 90 4.09 2.81 -8.26
C LEU A 90 4.72 4.07 -7.64
N PHE A 91 5.53 3.92 -6.61
CA PHE A 91 6.14 5.06 -5.91
C PHE A 91 7.10 5.88 -6.79
N LYS A 92 7.75 5.26 -7.76
CA LYS A 92 8.62 5.97 -8.72
C LYS A 92 7.86 6.73 -9.80
N THR A 93 6.64 6.31 -10.13
CA THR A 93 5.96 6.78 -11.33
C THR A 93 4.67 7.54 -11.10
N VAL A 94 4.00 7.32 -9.97
CA VAL A 94 2.65 7.84 -9.68
C VAL A 94 2.53 9.35 -9.90
N ARG A 95 3.50 10.14 -9.47
CA ARG A 95 3.50 11.60 -9.63
C ARG A 95 3.56 12.08 -11.08
N LYS A 96 4.18 11.30 -11.99
CA LYS A 96 4.21 11.63 -13.43
C LYS A 96 2.83 11.62 -14.08
N PHE A 97 1.86 10.99 -13.43
CA PHE A 97 0.48 10.84 -13.89
C PHE A 97 -0.53 11.59 -13.01
N TYR A 98 -0.09 12.63 -12.29
CA TYR A 98 -0.95 13.33 -11.32
C TYR A 98 -1.57 12.39 -10.27
N GLY A 99 -0.80 11.41 -9.84
CA GLY A 99 -1.21 10.44 -8.83
C GLY A 99 -0.44 10.61 -7.52
N GLU A 100 -1.05 10.16 -6.46
CA GLU A 100 -0.52 10.08 -5.10
C GLU A 100 -0.62 8.63 -4.61
N ALA A 101 0.44 8.14 -3.98
CA ALA A 101 0.43 6.83 -3.33
C ALA A 101 0.66 7.04 -1.83
N VAL A 102 -0.27 6.56 -1.04
CA VAL A 102 -0.23 6.62 0.43
C VAL A 102 -0.18 5.20 0.96
N VAL A 103 0.75 4.94 1.85
CA VAL A 103 0.84 3.68 2.59
C VAL A 103 0.66 3.96 4.06
N VAL A 104 -0.21 3.21 4.69
CA VAL A 104 -0.50 3.30 6.12
C VAL A 104 -0.03 2.02 6.80
N THR A 105 0.62 2.15 7.95
CA THR A 105 0.99 1.02 8.80
C THR A 105 0.80 1.34 10.26
N GLN A 106 0.46 0.35 11.03
CA GLN A 106 0.41 0.38 12.48
C GLN A 106 1.67 -0.22 13.11
N GLU A 107 2.44 -1.01 12.36
CA GLU A 107 3.59 -1.73 12.86
C GLU A 107 4.90 -1.14 12.33
N VAL A 108 5.68 -0.58 13.24
CA VAL A 108 6.99 0.00 12.92
C VAL A 108 7.99 -1.07 12.47
N ASP A 109 7.88 -2.26 13.02
CA ASP A 109 8.77 -3.37 12.67
C ASP A 109 8.68 -3.74 11.19
N ASP A 110 7.52 -3.60 10.57
CA ASP A 110 7.32 -3.81 9.14
C ASP A 110 8.14 -2.86 8.28
N ILE A 111 8.27 -1.61 8.74
CA ILE A 111 9.07 -0.59 8.05
C ILE A 111 10.57 -0.88 8.22
N ILE A 112 10.98 -1.26 9.42
CA ILE A 112 12.39 -1.44 9.77
C ILE A 112 12.95 -2.71 9.15
N SER A 113 12.19 -3.79 9.14
CA SER A 113 12.66 -5.12 8.75
C SER A 113 12.75 -5.35 7.25
N SER A 114 12.00 -4.56 6.44
CA SER A 114 11.94 -4.78 5.00
C SER A 114 12.87 -3.84 4.22
N PRO A 115 13.94 -4.36 3.58
CA PRO A 115 14.81 -3.56 2.69
C PRO A 115 14.03 -2.93 1.52
N ILE A 116 12.96 -3.58 1.07
CA ILE A 116 12.12 -3.13 -0.04
C ILE A 116 11.32 -1.90 0.38
N VAL A 117 10.75 -1.93 1.57
CA VAL A 117 10.02 -0.79 2.15
C VAL A 117 10.95 0.40 2.29
N LYS A 118 12.11 0.20 2.90
CA LYS A 118 13.12 1.23 3.05
C LYS A 118 13.53 1.83 1.70
N GLY A 119 13.93 1.01 0.75
CA GLY A 119 14.43 1.46 -0.54
C GLY A 119 13.38 2.01 -1.49
N SER A 120 12.15 1.56 -1.40
CA SER A 120 11.11 1.90 -2.38
C SER A 120 10.05 2.86 -1.86
N ILE A 121 9.64 2.75 -0.61
CA ILE A 121 8.61 3.58 -0.02
C ILE A 121 9.24 4.77 0.70
N VAL A 122 10.04 4.54 1.71
CA VAL A 122 10.59 5.60 2.56
C VAL A 122 11.41 6.61 1.76
N ASN A 123 12.27 6.12 0.84
CA ASN A 123 13.14 7.00 0.04
C ASN A 123 12.40 7.74 -1.08
N ASN A 124 11.23 7.26 -1.51
CA ASN A 124 10.43 7.92 -2.56
C ASN A 124 9.19 8.66 -2.01
N SER A 125 8.98 8.66 -0.70
CA SER A 125 7.90 9.40 -0.06
C SER A 125 8.35 10.81 0.27
N ASP A 126 7.73 11.80 -0.38
CA ASP A 126 8.00 13.22 -0.14
C ASP A 126 7.41 13.68 1.22
N CYS A 127 6.33 13.05 1.67
CA CYS A 127 5.66 13.34 2.93
C CYS A 127 5.62 12.10 3.83
N LYS A 128 5.94 12.27 5.09
CA LYS A 128 5.89 11.23 6.13
C LYS A 128 5.10 11.77 7.31
N ILE A 129 4.00 11.11 7.64
CA ILE A 129 3.09 11.49 8.72
C ILE A 129 3.28 10.51 9.87
N LEU A 130 3.76 10.99 10.99
CA LEU A 130 3.90 10.21 12.22
C LEU A 130 2.85 10.69 13.23
N LEU A 131 1.99 9.78 13.62
CA LEU A 131 1.02 10.00 14.70
C LEU A 131 1.70 9.74 16.05
N ASP A 132 0.96 9.49 17.12
CA ASP A 132 1.51 9.19 18.44
C ASP A 132 2.45 7.98 18.40
N GLN A 133 3.73 8.20 18.69
CA GLN A 133 4.78 7.19 18.63
C GLN A 133 5.27 6.72 20.01
N ARG A 134 4.60 7.11 21.10
CA ARG A 134 5.05 6.81 22.47
C ARG A 134 5.15 5.31 22.77
N LYS A 135 4.29 4.49 22.16
CA LYS A 135 4.39 3.03 22.30
C LYS A 135 5.70 2.44 21.74
N TYR A 136 6.40 3.20 20.88
CA TYR A 136 7.64 2.77 20.23
C TYR A 136 8.90 3.43 20.78
N LEU A 137 8.85 4.07 21.95
CA LEU A 137 9.99 4.76 22.56
C LEU A 137 11.28 3.93 22.53
N ASN A 138 11.20 2.66 22.87
CA ASN A 138 12.35 1.76 22.93
C ASN A 138 12.99 1.46 21.56
N LYS A 139 12.22 1.61 20.47
CA LYS A 139 12.65 1.35 19.09
C LYS A 139 12.80 2.64 18.29
N PHE A 140 12.49 3.80 18.87
CA PHE A 140 12.42 5.05 18.14
C PHE A 140 13.77 5.47 17.51
N SER A 141 14.89 5.07 18.09
CA SER A 141 16.22 5.32 17.50
C SER A 141 16.38 4.67 16.12
N GLN A 142 15.73 3.54 15.87
CA GLN A 142 15.74 2.88 14.57
C GLN A 142 14.87 3.65 13.57
N ILE A 143 13.70 4.14 14.00
CA ILE A 143 12.82 5.01 13.19
C ILE A 143 13.55 6.30 12.85
N GLN A 144 14.20 6.93 13.84
CA GLN A 144 14.97 8.14 13.67
C GLN A 144 16.06 7.97 12.60
N SER A 145 16.84 6.90 12.68
CA SER A 145 17.86 6.57 11.68
C SER A 145 17.28 6.29 10.30
N LEU A 146 16.17 5.54 10.25
CA LEU A 146 15.52 5.17 8.99
C LEU A 146 14.97 6.38 8.24
N LEU A 147 14.36 7.32 8.97
CA LEU A 147 13.73 8.52 8.40
C LEU A 147 14.70 9.70 8.29
N GLY A 148 15.90 9.59 8.84
CA GLY A 148 16.90 10.65 8.88
C GLY A 148 16.51 11.84 9.77
N LEU A 149 15.81 11.57 10.89
CA LEU A 149 15.32 12.61 11.79
C LEU A 149 16.42 13.16 12.69
N THR A 150 16.39 14.46 12.92
CA THR A 150 17.21 15.14 13.93
C THR A 150 16.70 14.85 15.35
N ASP A 151 17.52 15.10 16.36
CA ASP A 151 17.11 14.95 17.76
C ASP A 151 15.96 15.89 18.14
N LYS A 152 15.92 17.09 17.53
CA LYS A 152 14.82 18.03 17.69
C LYS A 152 13.50 17.48 17.16
N GLU A 153 13.50 16.92 15.93
CA GLU A 153 12.32 16.31 15.33
C GLU A 153 11.87 15.08 16.13
N LYS A 154 12.80 14.26 16.60
CA LYS A 154 12.50 13.16 17.52
C LYS A 154 11.75 13.64 18.76
N ALA A 155 12.25 14.68 19.41
CA ALA A 155 11.63 15.24 20.62
C ALA A 155 10.22 15.75 20.32
N GLN A 156 10.03 16.42 19.19
CA GLN A 156 8.72 16.90 18.73
C GLN A 156 7.74 15.75 18.48
N ILE A 157 8.16 14.71 17.75
CA ILE A 157 7.30 13.56 17.44
C ILE A 157 6.89 12.84 18.72
N LEU A 158 7.81 12.62 19.65
CA LEU A 158 7.53 11.95 20.91
C LEU A 158 6.68 12.79 21.89
N SER A 159 6.55 14.08 21.66
CA SER A 159 5.66 14.97 22.42
C SER A 159 4.21 14.96 21.93
N VAL A 160 3.94 14.37 20.74
CA VAL A 160 2.57 14.26 20.21
C VAL A 160 1.77 13.31 21.09
N ASN A 161 0.67 13.81 21.62
CA ASN A 161 -0.27 13.04 22.43
C ASN A 161 -1.54 12.77 21.66
N MET A 162 -2.14 11.59 21.87
CA MET A 162 -3.54 11.41 21.53
C MET A 162 -4.37 12.32 22.44
N SER A 163 -5.04 13.31 21.86
CA SER A 163 -6.06 14.05 22.59
C SER A 163 -7.23 13.13 22.85
N ASN A 164 -7.61 13.01 24.13
CA ASN A 164 -8.86 12.35 24.54
C ASN A 164 -10.03 13.33 24.53
N ASP A 165 -9.89 14.48 23.90
CA ASP A 165 -11.00 15.42 23.72
C ASP A 165 -11.98 14.85 22.70
N PRO A 166 -13.27 14.77 23.07
CA PRO A 166 -14.33 14.25 22.22
C PRO A 166 -14.61 15.18 21.01
#